data_f682b5b7855c9a745a759462e086b9bf
#
_entry.id   f682b5b7855c9a745a759462e086b9bf
#
_cell.length_a   1.000
_cell.length_b   1.000
_cell.length_c   1.000
_cell.angle_alpha   90.00
_cell.angle_beta   90.00
_cell.angle_gamma   90.00
#
_symmetry.space_group_name_H-M   'P 1'
#
loop_
_entity.id
_entity.type
_entity.pdbx_description
1 polymer ?
#
loop_
_entity_poly.entity_id
_entity_poly.type
_entity_poly.pdbx_seq_one_letter_code
_entity_poly.pdbx_strand_id
1 'polypeptide(L)'
;MKTCISTYSYDALLRGGNFSHTDAIDHVKSLGIDAVELQLDAKRPPAGETFASYAARLADYAREKGLEVPILTVTANFHCEEPERELERLSGCVDVAAACGIDLLRHDATYRYLDTDPIKTPARVIEQVAPYIRRLAAYAEAHGVRTCTENHGRLLQDSDRMLALIDAVGHPNFSWLCDVGNFGAVDEDCSTAVSRLLPSLCFVHAKDCFVRSGMLYHPGRGFVATRGGNFRRATILGHGDVPVYQILRAIALSGYDGYVSIEHEGMEDNLMALEIGAENLQRMLSDLAREMGKG
;
A
#
# COMPACT_ATOMS: atom_id res chain seq x y z
N MET A 1 -15.82 -8.19 0.70
CA MET A 1 -14.65 -7.38 0.29
C MET A 1 -14.71 -7.15 -1.21
N LYS A 2 -14.30 -5.96 -1.69
CA LYS A 2 -14.26 -5.58 -3.10
C LYS A 2 -12.85 -5.73 -3.66
N THR A 3 -12.74 -5.98 -4.96
CA THR A 3 -11.46 -6.08 -5.66
C THR A 3 -10.93 -4.71 -6.06
N CYS A 4 -9.61 -4.52 -5.99
CA CYS A 4 -8.91 -3.30 -6.41
C CYS A 4 -7.57 -3.66 -7.06
N ILE A 5 -7.03 -2.77 -7.87
CA ILE A 5 -5.64 -2.83 -8.36
C ILE A 5 -4.99 -1.47 -8.14
N SER A 6 -3.78 -1.49 -7.57
CA SER A 6 -2.96 -0.29 -7.43
C SER A 6 -2.28 0.06 -8.77
N THR A 7 -2.33 1.33 -9.16
CA THR A 7 -1.62 1.82 -10.36
C THR A 7 -0.10 1.64 -10.23
N TYR A 8 0.42 1.44 -9.02
CA TYR A 8 1.82 1.05 -8.82
C TYR A 8 2.20 -0.26 -9.53
N SER A 9 1.28 -1.20 -9.64
CA SER A 9 1.50 -2.47 -10.35
C SER A 9 1.90 -2.27 -11.82
N TYR A 10 1.66 -1.11 -12.39
CA TYR A 10 2.02 -0.71 -13.77
C TYR A 10 3.30 0.15 -13.85
N ASP A 11 4.02 0.36 -12.74
CA ASP A 11 5.14 1.29 -12.67
C ASP A 11 6.24 1.02 -13.73
N ALA A 12 6.56 -0.25 -14.02
CA ALA A 12 7.50 -0.59 -15.08
C ALA A 12 7.03 -0.16 -16.48
N LEU A 13 5.73 -0.27 -16.77
CA LEU A 13 5.13 0.16 -18.04
C LEU A 13 5.03 1.69 -18.11
N LEU A 14 4.62 2.33 -17.01
CA LEU A 14 4.52 3.80 -16.91
C LEU A 14 5.87 4.46 -17.13
N ARG A 15 6.94 3.91 -16.56
CA ARG A 15 8.33 4.38 -16.79
C ARG A 15 8.83 4.15 -18.21
N GLY A 16 8.28 3.17 -18.89
CA GLY A 16 8.61 2.89 -20.30
C GLY A 16 8.10 3.96 -21.28
N GLY A 17 7.20 4.83 -20.86
CA GLY A 17 6.71 6.01 -21.60
C GLY A 17 5.69 5.73 -22.70
N ASN A 18 5.37 4.47 -22.97
CA ASN A 18 4.36 4.06 -23.97
C ASN A 18 3.05 3.58 -23.33
N PHE A 19 2.89 3.77 -22.03
CA PHE A 19 1.75 3.37 -21.24
C PHE A 19 1.44 4.47 -20.23
N SER A 20 0.18 4.81 -20.08
CA SER A 20 -0.28 5.90 -19.21
C SER A 20 -1.13 5.39 -18.05
N HIS A 21 -1.41 6.23 -17.06
CA HIS A 21 -2.36 5.89 -16.01
C HIS A 21 -3.79 5.67 -16.54
N THR A 22 -4.18 6.31 -17.66
CA THR A 22 -5.47 6.03 -18.30
C THR A 22 -5.50 4.62 -18.92
N ASP A 23 -4.39 4.16 -19.53
CA ASP A 23 -4.28 2.78 -20.04
C ASP A 23 -4.33 1.78 -18.86
N ALA A 24 -3.71 2.12 -17.72
CA ALA A 24 -3.81 1.30 -16.51
C ALA A 24 -5.28 1.18 -16.02
N ILE A 25 -6.01 2.29 -15.97
CA ILE A 25 -7.43 2.32 -15.58
C ILE A 25 -8.28 1.49 -16.56
N ASP A 26 -8.04 1.62 -17.86
CA ASP A 26 -8.74 0.81 -18.88
C ASP A 26 -8.45 -0.69 -18.73
N HIS A 27 -7.18 -1.04 -18.42
CA HIS A 27 -6.82 -2.43 -18.16
C HIS A 27 -7.49 -2.95 -16.88
N VAL A 28 -7.48 -2.21 -15.77
CA VAL A 28 -8.18 -2.58 -14.53
C VAL A 28 -9.66 -2.85 -14.82
N LYS A 29 -10.31 -1.99 -15.62
CA LYS A 29 -11.71 -2.18 -16.00
C LYS A 29 -11.93 -3.45 -16.82
N SER A 30 -11.01 -3.76 -17.74
CA SER A 30 -11.11 -4.94 -18.60
C SER A 30 -11.04 -6.26 -17.82
N LEU A 31 -10.40 -6.25 -16.65
CA LEU A 31 -10.27 -7.40 -15.75
C LEU A 31 -11.50 -7.65 -14.86
N GLY A 32 -12.53 -6.81 -14.96
CA GLY A 32 -13.74 -6.94 -14.14
C GLY A 32 -13.51 -6.61 -12.66
N ILE A 33 -12.54 -5.76 -12.36
CA ILE A 33 -12.19 -5.29 -11.02
C ILE A 33 -13.13 -4.14 -10.63
N ASP A 34 -13.44 -4.02 -9.32
CA ASP A 34 -14.41 -3.03 -8.82
C ASP A 34 -13.82 -1.62 -8.67
N ALA A 35 -12.52 -1.52 -8.38
CA ALA A 35 -11.88 -0.27 -8.00
C ALA A 35 -10.44 -0.15 -8.51
N VAL A 36 -9.95 1.08 -8.59
CA VAL A 36 -8.54 1.40 -8.84
C VAL A 36 -7.99 2.27 -7.71
N GLU A 37 -6.84 1.89 -7.19
CA GLU A 37 -6.06 2.72 -6.28
C GLU A 37 -5.15 3.63 -7.10
N LEU A 38 -5.25 4.93 -6.88
CA LEU A 38 -4.38 5.89 -7.53
C LEU A 38 -3.12 6.11 -6.70
N GLN A 39 -2.02 5.47 -7.11
CA GLN A 39 -0.69 5.81 -6.59
C GLN A 39 -0.03 6.80 -7.52
N LEU A 40 0.23 8.00 -7.02
CA LEU A 40 0.72 9.12 -7.82
C LEU A 40 1.94 9.79 -7.17
N ASP A 41 2.89 10.25 -8.00
CA ASP A 41 4.00 11.06 -7.52
C ASP A 41 3.58 12.53 -7.41
N ALA A 42 3.22 12.95 -6.19
CA ALA A 42 2.82 14.33 -5.92
C ALA A 42 3.94 15.37 -6.15
N LYS A 43 5.19 14.93 -6.25
CA LYS A 43 6.35 15.81 -6.50
C LYS A 43 6.64 15.99 -7.99
N ARG A 44 6.09 15.11 -8.85
CA ARG A 44 6.40 15.06 -10.28
C ARG A 44 5.14 14.77 -11.11
N PRO A 45 4.16 15.69 -11.12
CA PRO A 45 3.03 15.55 -12.03
C PRO A 45 3.52 15.62 -13.49
N PRO A 46 2.76 15.12 -14.47
CA PRO A 46 3.07 15.24 -15.88
C PRO A 46 3.26 16.69 -16.31
N ALA A 47 4.08 16.90 -17.35
CA ALA A 47 4.35 18.23 -17.86
C ALA A 47 3.05 18.96 -18.26
N GLY A 48 2.88 20.18 -17.75
CA GLY A 48 1.70 21.02 -18.02
C GLY A 48 0.52 20.79 -17.07
N GLU A 49 0.62 19.86 -16.14
CA GLU A 49 -0.41 19.60 -15.12
C GLU A 49 0.12 19.92 -13.71
N THR A 50 -0.79 20.31 -12.81
CA THR A 50 -0.54 20.29 -11.36
C THR A 50 -0.89 18.91 -10.82
N PHE A 51 -0.40 18.56 -9.63
CA PHE A 51 -0.80 17.32 -8.96
C PHE A 51 -2.33 17.24 -8.79
N ALA A 52 -2.97 18.35 -8.42
CA ALA A 52 -4.41 18.42 -8.24
C ALA A 52 -5.19 18.17 -9.53
N SER A 53 -4.81 18.84 -10.64
CA SER A 53 -5.49 18.64 -11.93
C SER A 53 -5.30 17.21 -12.46
N TYR A 54 -4.10 16.66 -12.24
CA TYR A 54 -3.79 15.30 -12.67
C TYR A 54 -4.59 14.25 -11.90
N ALA A 55 -4.61 14.35 -10.57
CA ALA A 55 -5.37 13.43 -9.73
C ALA A 55 -6.88 13.51 -10.02
N ALA A 56 -7.43 14.73 -10.16
CA ALA A 56 -8.84 14.92 -10.48
C ALA A 56 -9.20 14.29 -11.84
N ARG A 57 -8.41 14.54 -12.87
CA ARG A 57 -8.63 13.94 -14.20
C ARG A 57 -8.63 12.42 -14.18
N LEU A 58 -7.71 11.80 -13.44
CA LEU A 58 -7.64 10.34 -13.34
C LEU A 58 -8.80 9.76 -12.51
N ALA A 59 -9.16 10.43 -11.42
CA ALA A 59 -10.30 10.01 -10.60
C ALA A 59 -11.62 10.08 -11.37
N ASP A 60 -11.84 11.17 -12.12
CA ASP A 60 -13.02 11.32 -12.97
C ASP A 60 -13.04 10.29 -14.09
N TYR A 61 -11.91 10.07 -14.76
CA TYR A 61 -11.79 9.05 -15.80
C TYR A 61 -12.10 7.64 -15.27
N ALA A 62 -11.59 7.28 -14.09
CA ALA A 62 -11.90 6.00 -13.47
C ALA A 62 -13.40 5.84 -13.19
N ARG A 63 -14.04 6.89 -12.66
CA ARG A 63 -15.49 6.89 -12.40
C ARG A 63 -16.33 6.82 -13.68
N GLU A 64 -15.92 7.51 -14.74
CA GLU A 64 -16.56 7.40 -16.07
C GLU A 64 -16.51 5.97 -16.62
N LYS A 65 -15.45 5.21 -16.30
CA LYS A 65 -15.35 3.78 -16.61
C LYS A 65 -16.14 2.90 -15.63
N GLY A 66 -16.76 3.46 -14.60
CA GLY A 66 -17.52 2.73 -13.59
C GLY A 66 -16.61 2.00 -12.59
N LEU A 67 -15.42 2.54 -12.32
CA LEU A 67 -14.53 2.09 -11.24
C LEU A 67 -14.65 3.01 -10.03
N GLU A 68 -14.61 2.44 -8.84
CA GLU A 68 -14.44 3.20 -7.61
C GLU A 68 -12.98 3.63 -7.42
N VAL A 69 -12.77 4.75 -6.74
CA VAL A 69 -11.42 5.25 -6.39
C VAL A 69 -11.36 5.43 -4.88
N PRO A 70 -11.07 4.36 -4.13
CA PRO A 70 -11.19 4.37 -2.67
C PRO A 70 -10.03 5.03 -1.94
N ILE A 71 -8.88 5.18 -2.59
CA ILE A 71 -7.65 5.62 -1.94
C ILE A 71 -6.74 6.37 -2.92
N LEU A 72 -6.13 7.43 -2.41
CA LEU A 72 -4.99 8.11 -3.02
C LEU A 72 -3.72 7.73 -2.26
N THR A 73 -2.74 7.19 -2.95
CA THR A 73 -1.46 6.76 -2.39
C THR A 73 -0.34 7.66 -2.85
N VAL A 74 0.41 8.24 -1.90
CA VAL A 74 1.54 9.12 -2.15
C VAL A 74 2.75 8.71 -1.31
N THR A 75 3.95 8.93 -1.84
CA THR A 75 5.18 8.74 -1.08
C THR A 75 5.34 9.84 -0.03
N ALA A 76 5.91 9.50 1.14
CA ALA A 76 6.22 10.44 2.20
C ALA A 76 7.45 10.03 2.99
N ASN A 77 8.08 10.99 3.67
CA ASN A 77 9.15 10.74 4.60
C ASN A 77 9.19 11.85 5.65
N PHE A 78 8.63 11.60 6.83
CA PHE A 78 8.69 12.56 7.93
C PHE A 78 10.02 12.54 8.70
N HIS A 79 10.85 11.50 8.52
CA HIS A 79 12.18 11.44 9.07
C HIS A 79 13.19 12.03 8.07
N CYS A 80 13.16 13.35 7.93
CA CYS A 80 13.95 14.14 6.99
C CYS A 80 14.42 15.44 7.64
N GLU A 81 15.21 16.24 6.92
CA GLU A 81 15.72 17.53 7.42
C GLU A 81 14.65 18.59 7.59
N GLU A 82 13.58 18.54 6.77
CA GLU A 82 12.50 19.54 6.74
C GLU A 82 11.11 18.86 6.94
N PRO A 83 10.83 18.28 8.11
CA PRO A 83 9.56 17.53 8.32
C PRO A 83 8.33 18.44 8.31
N GLU A 84 8.46 19.73 8.64
CA GLU A 84 7.35 20.72 8.51
C GLU A 84 6.96 20.92 7.04
N ARG A 85 7.92 21.01 6.16
CA ARG A 85 7.67 21.14 4.71
C ARG A 85 7.03 19.88 4.12
N GLU A 86 7.43 18.70 4.63
CA GLU A 86 6.80 17.45 4.22
C GLU A 86 5.34 17.37 4.73
N LEU A 87 5.07 17.85 5.95
CA LEU A 87 3.71 17.96 6.47
C LEU A 87 2.86 18.92 5.62
N GLU A 88 3.38 20.10 5.26
CA GLU A 88 2.67 21.04 4.41
C GLU A 88 2.34 20.43 3.03
N ARG A 89 3.29 19.74 2.43
CA ARG A 89 3.08 19.03 1.16
C ARG A 89 2.00 17.96 1.26
N LEU A 90 2.00 17.17 2.33
CA LEU A 90 1.00 16.12 2.54
C LEU A 90 -0.37 16.69 2.89
N SER A 91 -0.43 17.83 3.58
CA SER A 91 -1.69 18.56 3.78
C SER A 91 -2.30 18.97 2.42
N GLY A 92 -1.48 19.44 1.48
CA GLY A 92 -1.94 19.67 0.10
C GLY A 92 -2.40 18.41 -0.62
N CYS A 93 -1.83 17.22 -0.30
CA CYS A 93 -2.33 15.95 -0.84
C CYS A 93 -3.69 15.57 -0.22
N VAL A 94 -3.94 15.90 1.05
CA VAL A 94 -5.26 15.75 1.70
C VAL A 94 -6.30 16.62 0.98
N ASP A 95 -5.97 17.88 0.68
CA ASP A 95 -6.88 18.78 -0.03
C ASP A 95 -7.23 18.24 -1.42
N VAL A 96 -6.26 17.66 -2.12
CA VAL A 96 -6.48 17.00 -3.42
C VAL A 96 -7.38 15.77 -3.27
N ALA A 97 -7.15 14.91 -2.28
CA ALA A 97 -7.99 13.74 -2.02
C ALA A 97 -9.43 14.16 -1.74
N ALA A 98 -9.64 15.14 -0.85
CA ALA A 98 -10.96 15.70 -0.53
C ALA A 98 -11.65 16.29 -1.78
N ALA A 99 -10.95 17.09 -2.56
CA ALA A 99 -11.48 17.67 -3.80
C ALA A 99 -11.86 16.60 -4.85
N CYS A 100 -11.13 15.49 -4.87
CA CYS A 100 -11.43 14.34 -5.72
C CYS A 100 -12.51 13.41 -5.14
N GLY A 101 -13.05 13.67 -3.95
CA GLY A 101 -14.01 12.77 -3.29
C GLY A 101 -13.39 11.41 -2.95
N ILE A 102 -12.13 11.41 -2.55
CA ILE A 102 -11.37 10.23 -2.09
C ILE A 102 -11.17 10.37 -0.58
N ASP A 103 -11.70 9.45 0.21
CA ASP A 103 -11.78 9.54 1.69
C ASP A 103 -10.63 8.87 2.41
N LEU A 104 -9.66 8.31 1.70
CA LEU A 104 -8.47 7.71 2.30
C LEU A 104 -7.21 8.17 1.58
N LEU A 105 -6.24 8.70 2.34
CA LEU A 105 -4.91 9.03 1.88
C LEU A 105 -3.90 8.08 2.53
N ARG A 106 -3.17 7.29 1.72
CA ARG A 106 -2.03 6.51 2.18
C ARG A 106 -0.74 7.32 2.00
N HIS A 107 0.07 7.35 3.05
CA HIS A 107 1.41 7.94 3.03
C HIS A 107 2.40 7.05 3.78
N ASP A 108 3.70 7.14 3.44
CA ASP A 108 4.73 6.50 4.24
C ASP A 108 5.04 7.30 5.52
N ALA A 109 5.62 6.64 6.52
CA ALA A 109 6.16 7.32 7.69
C ALA A 109 7.64 7.69 7.47
N THR A 110 8.43 6.70 7.09
CA THR A 110 9.87 6.82 6.79
C THR A 110 10.40 5.52 6.18
N TYR A 111 11.58 5.60 5.56
CA TYR A 111 12.25 4.44 4.95
C TYR A 111 13.54 4.03 5.65
N ARG A 112 14.24 4.96 6.29
CA ARG A 112 15.59 4.75 6.82
C ARG A 112 15.96 5.70 7.95
N TYR A 113 17.01 5.38 8.65
CA TYR A 113 17.69 6.32 9.54
C TYR A 113 18.37 7.43 8.74
N LEU A 114 18.48 8.62 9.31
CA LEU A 114 19.36 9.66 8.79
C LEU A 114 20.82 9.37 9.19
N ASP A 115 21.76 9.80 8.35
CA ASP A 115 23.18 9.70 8.71
C ASP A 115 23.53 10.54 9.91
N THR A 116 22.81 11.63 10.11
CA THR A 116 22.93 12.57 11.24
C THR A 116 22.29 12.08 12.55
N ASP A 117 21.54 10.96 12.54
CA ASP A 117 20.92 10.43 13.74
C ASP A 117 22.00 9.99 14.76
N PRO A 118 22.03 10.58 15.96
CA PRO A 118 23.00 10.19 16.99
C PRO A 118 22.71 8.81 17.58
N ILE A 119 21.44 8.38 17.57
CA ILE A 119 20.97 7.10 18.08
C ILE A 119 20.02 6.50 17.03
N LYS A 120 20.45 5.42 16.37
CA LYS A 120 19.72 4.74 15.28
C LYS A 120 18.85 3.60 15.84
N THR A 121 17.71 3.95 16.45
CA THR A 121 16.72 2.99 16.93
C THR A 121 15.32 3.31 16.37
N PRO A 122 14.49 2.28 16.13
CA PRO A 122 13.12 2.51 15.67
C PRO A 122 12.30 3.38 16.61
N ALA A 123 12.48 3.23 17.93
CA ALA A 123 11.78 4.02 18.95
C ALA A 123 12.07 5.52 18.80
N ARG A 124 13.33 5.89 18.58
CA ARG A 124 13.71 7.30 18.35
C ARG A 124 13.11 7.88 17.08
N VAL A 125 13.07 7.09 16.02
CA VAL A 125 12.42 7.53 14.78
C VAL A 125 10.92 7.70 14.97
N ILE A 126 10.26 6.78 15.67
CA ILE A 126 8.83 6.88 16.00
C ILE A 126 8.54 8.15 16.80
N GLU A 127 9.33 8.44 17.84
CA GLU A 127 9.21 9.67 18.64
C GLU A 127 9.27 10.94 17.78
N GLN A 128 10.09 10.92 16.72
CA GLN A 128 10.27 12.07 15.82
C GLN A 128 9.15 12.20 14.78
N VAL A 129 8.69 11.10 14.19
CA VAL A 129 7.71 11.16 13.08
C VAL A 129 6.24 11.20 13.56
N ALA A 130 5.92 10.55 14.69
CA ALA A 130 4.56 10.44 15.18
C ALA A 130 3.84 11.79 15.40
N PRO A 131 4.48 12.85 15.92
CA PRO A 131 3.83 14.16 16.06
C PRO A 131 3.39 14.76 14.73
N TYR A 132 4.16 14.59 13.65
CA TYR A 132 3.81 15.08 12.31
C TYR A 132 2.66 14.29 11.71
N ILE A 133 2.70 12.95 11.84
CA ILE A 133 1.62 12.07 11.36
C ILE A 133 0.32 12.38 12.10
N ARG A 134 0.37 12.60 13.42
CA ARG A 134 -0.81 13.01 14.21
C ARG A 134 -1.38 14.33 13.70
N ARG A 135 -0.56 15.33 13.41
CA ARG A 135 -1.00 16.62 12.87
C ARG A 135 -1.61 16.48 11.49
N LEU A 136 -1.03 15.62 10.63
CA LEU A 136 -1.62 15.30 9.33
C LEU A 136 -2.99 14.62 9.48
N ALA A 137 -3.11 13.65 10.39
CA ALA A 137 -4.37 12.95 10.65
C ALA A 137 -5.48 13.90 11.14
N ALA A 138 -5.12 14.84 12.04
CA ALA A 138 -6.04 15.87 12.52
C ALA A 138 -6.46 16.85 11.42
N TYR A 139 -5.52 17.26 10.57
CA TYR A 139 -5.81 18.08 9.39
C TYR A 139 -6.76 17.36 8.43
N ALA A 140 -6.48 16.11 8.12
CA ALA A 140 -7.29 15.30 7.24
C ALA A 140 -8.71 15.05 7.76
N GLU A 141 -8.86 14.85 9.07
CA GLU A 141 -10.20 14.71 9.71
C GLU A 141 -11.07 15.94 9.46
N ALA A 142 -10.49 17.14 9.57
CA ALA A 142 -11.21 18.39 9.31
C ALA A 142 -11.64 18.54 7.82
N HIS A 143 -11.05 17.76 6.91
CA HIS A 143 -11.36 17.76 5.49
C HIS A 143 -12.12 16.50 5.03
N GLY A 144 -12.59 15.67 5.97
CA GLY A 144 -13.35 14.45 5.68
C GLY A 144 -12.52 13.33 5.06
N VAL A 145 -11.18 13.39 5.19
CA VAL A 145 -10.24 12.38 4.68
C VAL A 145 -9.61 11.64 5.86
N ARG A 146 -9.56 10.32 5.81
CA ARG A 146 -8.77 9.50 6.74
C ARG A 146 -7.33 9.36 6.22
N THR A 147 -6.39 9.13 7.12
CA THR A 147 -5.00 8.83 6.74
C THR A 147 -4.60 7.44 7.20
N CYS A 148 -3.69 6.84 6.46
CA CYS A 148 -3.08 5.57 6.85
C CYS A 148 -1.61 5.50 6.41
N THR A 149 -0.88 4.62 7.07
CA THR A 149 0.45 4.20 6.64
C THR A 149 0.49 2.70 6.42
N GLU A 150 1.37 2.27 5.54
CA GLU A 150 1.60 0.87 5.20
C GLU A 150 2.78 0.30 6.00
N ASN A 151 2.79 -0.99 6.27
CA ASN A 151 3.95 -1.73 6.73
C ASN A 151 5.00 -1.83 5.60
N HIS A 152 5.72 -0.72 5.36
CA HIS A 152 6.60 -0.51 4.22
C HIS A 152 7.96 0.07 4.62
N GLY A 153 8.97 -0.01 3.73
CA GLY A 153 10.26 0.69 3.87
C GLY A 153 11.26 0.03 4.82
N ARG A 154 11.02 -1.18 5.30
CA ARG A 154 11.88 -2.01 6.17
C ARG A 154 12.16 -1.48 7.58
N LEU A 155 12.15 -0.15 7.81
CA LEU A 155 12.46 0.41 9.12
C LEU A 155 11.31 0.23 10.11
N LEU A 156 10.09 0.61 9.72
CA LEU A 156 8.88 0.51 10.54
C LEU A 156 7.88 -0.50 9.94
N GLN A 157 8.37 -1.66 9.49
CA GLN A 157 7.60 -2.58 8.66
C GLN A 157 7.09 -3.81 9.43
N ASP A 158 7.80 -4.24 10.47
CA ASP A 158 7.34 -5.35 11.32
C ASP A 158 6.16 -4.93 12.22
N SER A 159 5.39 -5.93 12.67
CA SER A 159 4.16 -5.69 13.43
C SER A 159 4.39 -4.96 14.76
N ASP A 160 5.50 -5.22 15.45
CA ASP A 160 5.83 -4.53 16.71
C ASP A 160 6.05 -3.04 16.50
N ARG A 161 6.80 -2.68 15.45
CA ARG A 161 7.10 -1.28 15.13
C ARG A 161 5.88 -0.56 14.58
N MET A 162 5.03 -1.26 13.81
CA MET A 162 3.77 -0.70 13.34
C MET A 162 2.81 -0.41 14.50
N LEU A 163 2.66 -1.34 15.46
CA LEU A 163 1.87 -1.10 16.68
C LEU A 163 2.42 0.09 17.47
N ALA A 164 3.73 0.15 17.67
CA ALA A 164 4.36 1.26 18.36
C ALA A 164 4.17 2.61 17.66
N LEU A 165 4.17 2.63 16.32
CA LEU A 165 3.87 3.84 15.54
C LEU A 165 2.41 4.26 15.70
N ILE A 166 1.47 3.32 15.58
CA ILE A 166 0.03 3.58 15.74
C ILE A 166 -0.26 4.15 17.13
N ASP A 167 0.28 3.54 18.17
CA ASP A 167 0.14 4.01 19.56
C ASP A 167 0.74 5.40 19.75
N ALA A 168 1.93 5.65 19.20
CA ALA A 168 2.60 6.95 19.31
C ALA A 168 1.85 8.05 18.55
N VAL A 169 1.28 7.76 17.38
CA VAL A 169 0.41 8.69 16.64
C VAL A 169 -0.87 8.93 17.42
N GLY A 170 -1.52 7.90 17.96
CA GLY A 170 -2.66 7.98 18.88
C GLY A 170 -3.78 8.89 18.40
N HIS A 171 -4.15 8.84 17.12
CA HIS A 171 -5.22 9.64 16.52
C HIS A 171 -6.27 8.74 15.85
N PRO A 172 -7.57 8.91 16.12
CA PRO A 172 -8.62 8.02 15.60
C PRO A 172 -8.76 8.05 14.08
N ASN A 173 -8.34 9.15 13.44
CA ASN A 173 -8.35 9.33 12.00
C ASN A 173 -7.09 8.78 11.29
N PHE A 174 -6.22 8.07 12.03
CA PHE A 174 -5.03 7.40 11.50
C PHE A 174 -5.17 5.89 11.63
N SER A 175 -4.88 5.16 10.57
CA SER A 175 -5.08 3.72 10.47
C SER A 175 -3.90 3.02 9.80
N TRP A 176 -3.99 1.71 9.69
CA TRP A 176 -3.00 0.88 9.02
C TRP A 176 -3.53 0.31 7.71
N LEU A 177 -2.75 0.46 6.64
CA LEU A 177 -2.89 -0.26 5.40
C LEU A 177 -2.05 -1.53 5.48
N CYS A 178 -2.68 -2.67 5.33
CA CYS A 178 -2.05 -3.99 5.36
C CYS A 178 -1.48 -4.38 4.00
N ASP A 179 -0.18 -4.36 3.81
CA ASP A 179 0.44 -5.18 2.76
C ASP A 179 0.75 -6.56 3.33
N VAL A 180 0.08 -7.58 2.81
CA VAL A 180 0.16 -8.95 3.32
C VAL A 180 1.52 -9.62 3.08
N GLY A 181 2.27 -9.20 2.04
CA GLY A 181 3.55 -9.78 1.67
C GLY A 181 4.77 -9.05 2.24
N ASN A 182 4.59 -7.80 2.66
CA ASN A 182 5.73 -6.97 3.10
C ASN A 182 6.38 -7.45 4.41
N PHE A 183 5.64 -8.14 5.29
CA PHE A 183 6.21 -8.73 6.51
C PHE A 183 7.34 -9.73 6.20
N GLY A 184 7.26 -10.44 5.08
CA GLY A 184 8.34 -11.32 4.61
C GLY A 184 9.67 -10.61 4.34
N ALA A 185 9.68 -9.29 4.06
CA ALA A 185 10.92 -8.53 3.87
C ALA A 185 11.70 -8.29 5.18
N VAL A 186 11.03 -8.47 6.31
CA VAL A 186 11.60 -8.32 7.66
C VAL A 186 11.64 -9.65 8.41
N ASP A 187 11.42 -10.75 7.69
CA ASP A 187 11.44 -12.15 8.17
C ASP A 187 10.40 -12.42 9.28
N GLU A 188 9.27 -11.73 9.24
CA GLU A 188 8.14 -11.97 10.14
C GLU A 188 7.10 -12.85 9.44
N ASP A 189 6.47 -13.77 10.19
CA ASP A 189 5.35 -14.56 9.69
C ASP A 189 4.16 -13.65 9.36
N CYS A 190 3.77 -13.64 8.08
CA CYS A 190 2.76 -12.72 7.57
C CYS A 190 1.39 -12.90 8.25
N SER A 191 0.98 -14.15 8.53
CA SER A 191 -0.32 -14.44 9.14
C SER A 191 -0.37 -13.94 10.58
N THR A 192 0.70 -14.17 11.35
CA THR A 192 0.83 -13.70 12.73
C THR A 192 0.86 -12.17 12.79
N ALA A 193 1.67 -11.55 11.95
CA ALA A 193 1.80 -10.08 11.89
C ALA A 193 0.47 -9.40 11.58
N VAL A 194 -0.25 -9.87 10.55
CA VAL A 194 -1.56 -9.34 10.18
C VAL A 194 -2.56 -9.48 11.32
N SER A 195 -2.63 -10.65 11.97
CA SER A 195 -3.59 -10.89 13.05
C SER A 195 -3.45 -9.91 14.22
N ARG A 196 -2.23 -9.44 14.49
CA ARG A 196 -1.93 -8.49 15.57
C ARG A 196 -2.42 -7.07 15.27
N LEU A 197 -2.47 -6.69 13.98
CA LEU A 197 -2.76 -5.34 13.51
C LEU A 197 -4.22 -5.17 13.04
N LEU A 198 -5.02 -6.23 12.98
CA LEU A 198 -6.41 -6.19 12.49
C LEU A 198 -7.28 -5.07 13.08
N PRO A 199 -7.19 -4.70 14.39
CA PRO A 199 -8.01 -3.63 14.93
C PRO A 199 -7.78 -2.25 14.29
N SER A 200 -6.62 -2.05 13.64
CA SER A 200 -6.24 -0.79 13.00
C SER A 200 -6.36 -0.82 11.48
N LEU A 201 -6.87 -1.92 10.92
CA LEU A 201 -6.95 -2.15 9.47
C LEU A 201 -7.95 -1.23 8.79
N CYS A 202 -7.53 -0.56 7.72
CA CYS A 202 -8.42 0.26 6.88
C CYS A 202 -8.37 -0.08 5.38
N PHE A 203 -7.29 -0.70 4.89
CA PHE A 203 -7.11 -1.08 3.49
C PHE A 203 -6.15 -2.26 3.37
N VAL A 204 -6.22 -3.04 2.28
CA VAL A 204 -5.40 -4.24 2.09
C VAL A 204 -4.68 -4.18 0.75
N HIS A 205 -3.35 -4.35 0.75
CA HIS A 205 -2.56 -4.72 -0.42
C HIS A 205 -2.33 -6.23 -0.44
N ALA A 206 -2.77 -6.87 -1.51
CA ALA A 206 -2.53 -8.26 -1.80
C ALA A 206 -1.26 -8.37 -2.66
N LYS A 207 -0.16 -8.70 -2.01
CA LYS A 207 1.16 -8.90 -2.61
C LYS A 207 1.64 -10.31 -2.32
N ASP A 208 2.28 -10.94 -3.30
CA ASP A 208 2.84 -12.27 -3.13
C ASP A 208 4.32 -12.32 -3.51
N CYS A 209 5.06 -13.20 -2.88
CA CYS A 209 6.49 -13.34 -3.13
C CYS A 209 6.98 -14.75 -2.85
N PHE A 210 8.02 -15.16 -3.59
CA PHE A 210 8.83 -16.32 -3.23
C PHE A 210 9.79 -15.97 -2.11
N VAL A 211 9.97 -16.89 -1.16
CA VAL A 211 10.94 -16.80 -0.08
C VAL A 211 11.96 -17.93 -0.20
N ARG A 212 13.23 -17.63 -0.05
CA ARG A 212 14.31 -18.60 -0.07
C ARG A 212 15.22 -18.39 1.13
N SER A 213 15.60 -19.49 1.76
CA SER A 213 16.47 -19.47 2.92
C SER A 213 17.84 -18.85 2.59
N GLY A 214 18.31 -17.96 3.46
CA GLY A 214 19.66 -17.39 3.40
C GLY A 214 20.78 -18.41 3.62
N MET A 215 20.46 -19.62 4.06
CA MET A 215 21.43 -20.75 4.11
C MET A 215 21.75 -21.31 2.73
N LEU A 216 20.92 -21.01 1.73
CA LEU A 216 21.15 -21.43 0.35
C LEU A 216 21.98 -20.37 -0.39
N TYR A 217 22.58 -20.79 -1.51
CA TYR A 217 23.26 -19.85 -2.42
C TYR A 217 22.24 -18.80 -2.92
N HIS A 218 22.71 -17.56 -3.12
CA HIS A 218 21.88 -16.46 -3.60
C HIS A 218 21.17 -16.85 -4.91
N PRO A 219 19.81 -16.76 -4.97
CA PRO A 219 19.04 -17.28 -6.11
C PRO A 219 19.23 -16.51 -7.43
N GLY A 220 19.94 -15.37 -7.39
CA GLY A 220 20.23 -14.57 -8.57
C GLY A 220 19.31 -13.39 -8.78
N ARG A 221 19.16 -12.99 -10.04
CA ARG A 221 18.43 -11.79 -10.45
C ARG A 221 16.97 -11.78 -9.95
N GLY A 222 16.53 -10.62 -9.47
CA GLY A 222 15.18 -10.38 -8.97
C GLY A 222 14.99 -10.69 -7.48
N PHE A 223 15.87 -11.51 -6.89
CA PHE A 223 15.87 -11.74 -5.45
C PHE A 223 16.62 -10.64 -4.70
N VAL A 224 16.03 -10.19 -3.61
CA VAL A 224 16.61 -9.20 -2.69
C VAL A 224 16.71 -9.80 -1.30
N ALA A 225 17.76 -9.44 -0.57
CA ALA A 225 17.93 -9.88 0.82
C ALA A 225 16.85 -9.28 1.72
N THR A 226 16.32 -10.09 2.63
CA THR A 226 15.45 -9.67 3.72
C THR A 226 16.26 -9.08 4.87
N ARG A 227 15.61 -8.57 5.91
CA ARG A 227 16.29 -8.04 7.10
C ARG A 227 17.13 -9.10 7.81
N GLY A 228 16.65 -10.32 7.94
CA GLY A 228 17.31 -11.45 8.61
C GLY A 228 18.26 -12.26 7.72
N GLY A 229 18.39 -11.88 6.44
CA GLY A 229 19.34 -12.51 5.51
C GLY A 229 18.76 -13.64 4.67
N ASN A 230 17.46 -13.88 4.68
CA ASN A 230 16.79 -14.68 3.67
C ASN A 230 16.72 -13.91 2.33
N PHE A 231 16.14 -14.50 1.30
CA PHE A 231 15.94 -13.86 0.01
C PHE A 231 14.46 -13.89 -0.35
N ARG A 232 13.94 -12.78 -0.89
CA ARG A 232 12.59 -12.72 -1.45
C ARG A 232 12.58 -12.18 -2.87
N ARG A 233 11.58 -12.57 -3.65
CA ARG A 233 11.26 -12.01 -4.97
C ARG A 233 9.75 -11.94 -5.10
N ALA A 234 9.22 -10.76 -5.40
CA ALA A 234 7.80 -10.62 -5.69
C ALA A 234 7.40 -11.42 -6.94
N THR A 235 6.14 -11.86 -6.99
CA THR A 235 5.58 -12.66 -8.08
C THR A 235 4.07 -12.40 -8.23
N ILE A 236 3.45 -13.12 -9.16
CA ILE A 236 2.00 -13.09 -9.40
C ILE A 236 1.25 -13.50 -8.12
N LEU A 237 0.20 -12.78 -7.78
CA LEU A 237 -0.65 -13.09 -6.64
C LEU A 237 -1.21 -14.51 -6.73
N GLY A 238 -0.97 -15.31 -5.71
CA GLY A 238 -1.35 -16.72 -5.62
C GLY A 238 -0.30 -17.71 -6.15
N HIS A 239 0.86 -17.24 -6.61
CA HIS A 239 1.96 -18.09 -7.09
C HIS A 239 3.12 -18.20 -6.10
N GLY A 240 3.16 -17.33 -5.09
CA GLY A 240 4.24 -17.24 -4.12
C GLY A 240 4.06 -18.12 -2.89
N ASP A 241 4.85 -17.80 -1.88
CA ASP A 241 4.89 -18.50 -0.60
C ASP A 241 4.10 -17.75 0.51
N VAL A 242 3.54 -16.56 0.21
CA VAL A 242 2.71 -15.82 1.17
C VAL A 242 1.36 -16.55 1.33
N PRO A 243 0.90 -16.84 2.56
CA PRO A 243 -0.37 -17.52 2.79
C PRO A 243 -1.57 -16.57 2.59
N VAL A 244 -1.69 -15.98 1.39
CA VAL A 244 -2.64 -14.91 1.06
C VAL A 244 -4.08 -15.30 1.41
N TYR A 245 -4.52 -16.50 1.02
CA TYR A 245 -5.89 -16.95 1.30
C TYR A 245 -6.18 -17.05 2.81
N GLN A 246 -5.24 -17.60 3.58
CA GLN A 246 -5.35 -17.69 5.06
C GLN A 246 -5.45 -16.29 5.68
N ILE A 247 -4.64 -15.35 5.20
CA ILE A 247 -4.63 -13.97 5.68
C ILE A 247 -5.95 -13.27 5.35
N LEU A 248 -6.41 -13.35 4.09
CA LEU A 248 -7.68 -12.77 3.67
C LEU A 248 -8.87 -13.36 4.45
N ARG A 249 -8.81 -14.66 4.81
CA ARG A 249 -9.80 -15.29 5.67
C ARG A 249 -9.80 -14.68 7.07
N ALA A 250 -8.65 -14.45 7.68
CA ALA A 250 -8.54 -13.79 8.99
C ALA A 250 -9.07 -12.36 8.94
N ILE A 251 -8.74 -11.62 7.89
CA ILE A 251 -9.24 -10.26 7.64
C ILE A 251 -10.76 -10.26 7.50
N ALA A 252 -11.34 -11.18 6.73
CA ALA A 252 -12.79 -11.27 6.57
C ALA A 252 -13.50 -11.66 7.87
N LEU A 253 -12.91 -12.53 8.71
CA LEU A 253 -13.43 -12.91 10.02
C LEU A 253 -13.38 -11.75 11.03
N SER A 254 -12.49 -10.76 10.86
CA SER A 254 -12.47 -9.56 11.70
C SER A 254 -13.62 -8.59 11.42
N GLY A 255 -14.41 -8.86 10.38
CA GLY A 255 -15.52 -7.99 9.95
C GLY A 255 -15.12 -6.95 8.89
N TYR A 256 -13.88 -6.96 8.41
CA TYR A 256 -13.46 -6.08 7.32
C TYR A 256 -14.19 -6.40 6.02
N ASP A 257 -14.78 -5.38 5.40
CA ASP A 257 -15.54 -5.50 4.15
C ASP A 257 -15.12 -4.45 3.09
N GLY A 258 -13.92 -3.89 3.24
CA GLY A 258 -13.35 -2.90 2.33
C GLY A 258 -12.72 -3.51 1.08
N TYR A 259 -11.69 -2.85 0.59
CA TYR A 259 -11.00 -3.21 -0.66
C TYR A 259 -9.76 -4.06 -0.43
N VAL A 260 -9.52 -4.98 -1.35
CA VAL A 260 -8.27 -5.74 -1.46
C VAL A 260 -7.63 -5.36 -2.79
N SER A 261 -6.53 -4.61 -2.73
CA SER A 261 -5.82 -4.05 -3.88
C SER A 261 -4.63 -4.94 -4.26
N ILE A 262 -4.57 -5.40 -5.49
CA ILE A 262 -3.39 -6.11 -5.99
C ILE A 262 -2.24 -5.12 -6.14
N GLU A 263 -1.08 -5.45 -5.56
CA GLU A 263 0.17 -4.75 -5.77
C GLU A 263 1.22 -5.72 -6.33
N HIS A 264 1.46 -5.65 -7.64
CA HIS A 264 2.42 -6.51 -8.32
C HIS A 264 3.78 -5.81 -8.48
N GLU A 265 4.84 -6.46 -8.01
CA GLU A 265 6.24 -6.01 -8.13
C GLU A 265 7.15 -7.10 -8.72
N GLY A 266 6.56 -8.11 -9.36
CA GLY A 266 7.29 -9.24 -9.90
C GLY A 266 8.13 -8.90 -11.13
N MET A 267 8.84 -9.90 -11.64
CA MET A 267 9.63 -9.80 -12.88
C MET A 267 8.81 -10.25 -14.10
N GLU A 268 7.65 -10.76 -13.87
CA GLU A 268 6.71 -11.24 -14.88
C GLU A 268 6.16 -10.06 -15.69
N ASP A 269 5.71 -10.30 -16.91
CA ASP A 269 4.99 -9.27 -17.68
C ASP A 269 3.83 -8.70 -16.87
N ASN A 270 3.76 -7.38 -16.72
CA ASN A 270 2.82 -6.73 -15.81
C ASN A 270 1.37 -7.00 -16.18
N LEU A 271 1.01 -6.96 -17.48
CA LEU A 271 -0.39 -7.13 -17.89
C LEU A 271 -0.84 -8.57 -17.64
N MET A 272 -0.05 -9.55 -18.09
CA MET A 272 -0.31 -10.97 -17.83
C MET A 272 -0.34 -11.27 -16.33
N ALA A 273 0.57 -10.70 -15.55
CA ALA A 273 0.64 -10.94 -14.11
C ALA A 273 -0.61 -10.40 -13.39
N LEU A 274 -1.13 -9.27 -13.83
CA LEU A 274 -2.34 -8.68 -13.26
C LEU A 274 -3.60 -9.41 -13.71
N GLU A 275 -3.65 -9.91 -14.95
CA GLU A 275 -4.73 -10.78 -15.43
C GLU A 275 -4.86 -12.03 -14.54
N ILE A 276 -3.78 -12.79 -14.38
CA ILE A 276 -3.76 -13.99 -13.54
C ILE A 276 -4.02 -13.65 -12.06
N GLY A 277 -3.41 -12.56 -11.55
CA GLY A 277 -3.59 -12.10 -10.19
C GLY A 277 -5.03 -11.70 -9.88
N ALA A 278 -5.70 -11.04 -10.83
CA ALA A 278 -7.12 -10.67 -10.73
C ALA A 278 -8.03 -11.89 -10.66
N GLU A 279 -7.83 -12.88 -11.55
CA GLU A 279 -8.55 -14.15 -11.52
C GLU A 279 -8.37 -14.88 -10.17
N ASN A 280 -7.14 -14.91 -9.65
CA ASN A 280 -6.83 -15.55 -8.38
C ASN A 280 -7.52 -14.81 -7.22
N LEU A 281 -7.46 -13.48 -7.17
CA LEU A 281 -8.12 -12.68 -6.13
C LEU A 281 -9.64 -12.86 -6.15
N GLN A 282 -10.25 -12.73 -7.32
CA GLN A 282 -11.70 -12.90 -7.49
C GLN A 282 -12.16 -14.30 -7.01
N ARG A 283 -11.41 -15.35 -7.36
CA ARG A 283 -11.67 -16.71 -6.89
C ARG A 283 -11.55 -16.83 -5.37
N MET A 284 -10.47 -16.31 -4.78
CA MET A 284 -10.25 -16.32 -3.32
C MET A 284 -11.40 -15.60 -2.58
N LEU A 285 -11.79 -14.42 -3.03
CA LEU A 285 -12.87 -13.65 -2.40
C LEU A 285 -14.24 -14.31 -2.56
N SER A 286 -14.50 -14.94 -3.71
CA SER A 286 -15.73 -15.72 -3.95
C SER A 286 -15.81 -16.92 -3.01
N ASP A 287 -14.69 -17.66 -2.83
CA ASP A 287 -14.63 -18.80 -1.93
C ASP A 287 -14.86 -18.37 -0.47
N LEU A 288 -14.24 -17.28 -0.05
CA LEU A 288 -14.45 -16.70 1.29
C LEU A 288 -15.91 -16.26 1.52
N ALA A 289 -16.54 -15.62 0.52
CA ALA A 289 -17.93 -15.23 0.61
C ALA A 289 -18.85 -16.45 0.82
N ARG A 290 -18.60 -17.55 0.12
CA ARG A 290 -19.32 -18.82 0.28
C ARG A 290 -19.10 -19.44 1.66
N GLU A 291 -17.84 -19.48 2.14
CA GLU A 291 -17.52 -19.99 3.49
C GLU A 291 -18.24 -19.22 4.60
N MET A 292 -18.45 -17.92 4.40
CA MET A 292 -19.09 -17.04 5.37
C MET A 292 -20.62 -16.95 5.24
N GLY A 293 -21.22 -17.72 4.32
CA GLY A 293 -22.66 -17.68 4.08
C GLY A 293 -23.15 -16.36 3.48
N LYS A 294 -22.27 -15.63 2.79
CA LYS A 294 -22.56 -14.35 2.12
C LYS A 294 -22.65 -14.49 0.58
N GLY A 295 -22.72 -15.73 0.06
CA GLY A 295 -22.79 -16.04 -1.37
C GLY A 295 -24.21 -16.26 -1.86
#